data_bf963de1a6802fb2f7afc74bd891e889
#
_entry.id   bf963de1a6802fb2f7afc74bd891e889
#
_cell.length_a   1.000
_cell.length_b   1.000
_cell.length_c   1.000
_cell.angle_alpha   90.00
_cell.angle_beta   90.00
_cell.angle_gamma   90.00
#
_symmetry.space_group_name_H-M   'P 1'
#
loop_
_entity.id
_entity.type
_entity.pdbx_description
1 polymer ?
#
loop_
_entity_poly.entity_id
_entity_poly.type
_entity_poly.pdbx_seq_one_letter_code
_entity_poly.pdbx_strand_id
1 'polypeptide(L)'
;MTGPGLPPSSQYAQALRNRIALAREASPDEVAGPPIRRFVGELAVLAEPFRRIVRKHDAVAAARPRTVMLLPGFATHPVRMRYMARRLEAAGHTVKRWGMGFNLGVQVDTLERLQDRLDTLAERHGEPVVLVGWSLGGLFARELAKRRPEHVAKVITMGSPFSYSPRANNVWRAYHFITGHRVEEPPIAVELSGKPPVETVALWSPRDGIVHPRSARGAAGERDREIALRCTHMGFAYDPQAIAAVLRELDDL
;
A
#
# COMPACT_ATOMS: atom_id res chain seq x y z
N MET A 1 17.23 28.51 -25.21
CA MET A 1 16.60 27.34 -24.61
C MET A 1 15.22 27.80 -24.09
N THR A 2 14.19 27.61 -24.88
CA THR A 2 12.79 27.92 -24.50
C THR A 2 12.28 26.77 -23.65
N GLY A 3 12.01 27.04 -22.38
CA GLY A 3 11.38 26.06 -21.48
C GLY A 3 10.00 25.61 -22.01
N PRO A 4 9.49 24.43 -21.64
CA PRO A 4 8.19 23.97 -22.06
C PRO A 4 7.14 24.97 -21.59
N GLY A 5 6.47 25.65 -22.53
CA GLY A 5 5.39 26.59 -22.24
C GLY A 5 4.23 25.88 -21.52
N LEU A 6 3.62 26.56 -20.56
CA LEU A 6 2.40 26.06 -19.89
C LEU A 6 1.33 25.77 -20.96
N PRO A 7 0.64 24.64 -20.89
CA PRO A 7 -0.42 24.32 -21.85
C PRO A 7 -1.54 25.36 -21.77
N PRO A 8 -2.27 25.62 -22.88
CA PRO A 8 -3.33 26.62 -22.92
C PRO A 8 -4.44 26.30 -21.90
N SER A 9 -5.06 27.33 -21.33
CA SER A 9 -6.10 27.24 -20.29
C SER A 9 -7.27 26.30 -20.65
N SER A 10 -7.57 26.13 -21.93
CA SER A 10 -8.56 25.19 -22.43
C SER A 10 -8.20 23.72 -22.18
N GLN A 11 -6.92 23.37 -22.22
CA GLN A 11 -6.48 21.98 -21.96
C GLN A 11 -6.62 21.62 -20.48
N TYR A 12 -6.30 22.57 -19.56
CA TYR A 12 -6.52 22.34 -18.14
C TYR A 12 -8.00 22.18 -17.80
N ALA A 13 -8.87 23.01 -18.38
CA ALA A 13 -10.31 22.92 -18.19
C ALA A 13 -10.86 21.60 -18.73
N GLN A 14 -10.35 21.09 -19.86
CA GLN A 14 -10.74 19.80 -20.40
C GLN A 14 -10.26 18.66 -19.50
N ALA A 15 -9.00 18.68 -19.06
CA ALA A 15 -8.45 17.66 -18.16
C ALA A 15 -9.25 17.60 -16.83
N LEU A 16 -9.62 18.74 -16.27
CA LEU A 16 -10.44 18.80 -15.06
C LEU A 16 -11.85 18.22 -15.30
N ARG A 17 -12.50 18.56 -16.42
CA ARG A 17 -13.81 17.99 -16.78
C ARG A 17 -13.74 16.48 -16.90
N ASN A 18 -12.72 15.93 -17.54
CA ASN A 18 -12.51 14.49 -17.66
C ASN A 18 -12.35 13.81 -16.30
N ARG A 19 -11.55 14.39 -15.38
CA ARG A 19 -11.36 13.88 -14.01
C ARG A 19 -12.67 13.90 -13.22
N ILE A 20 -13.46 14.95 -13.35
CA ILE A 20 -14.80 15.04 -12.72
C ILE A 20 -15.74 13.98 -13.29
N ALA A 21 -15.75 13.76 -14.60
CA ALA A 21 -16.57 12.72 -15.24
C ALA A 21 -16.20 11.33 -14.71
N LEU A 22 -14.91 10.99 -14.67
CA LEU A 22 -14.41 9.72 -14.12
C LEU A 22 -14.83 9.52 -12.64
N ALA A 23 -14.73 10.56 -11.82
CA ALA A 23 -15.13 10.49 -10.41
C ALA A 23 -16.63 10.33 -10.19
N ARG A 24 -17.46 10.70 -11.19
CA ARG A 24 -18.92 10.61 -11.16
C ARG A 24 -19.46 9.34 -11.81
N GLU A 25 -18.62 8.46 -12.32
CA GLU A 25 -19.06 7.18 -12.88
C GLU A 25 -19.94 6.41 -11.87
N ALA A 26 -20.94 5.71 -12.41
CA ALA A 26 -21.76 4.83 -11.60
C ALA A 26 -20.90 3.67 -11.02
N SER A 27 -21.20 3.29 -9.77
CA SER A 27 -20.66 2.04 -9.23
C SER A 27 -21.37 0.87 -9.92
N PRO A 28 -20.68 -0.20 -10.30
CA PRO A 28 -21.36 -1.43 -10.71
C PRO A 28 -22.29 -1.91 -9.60
N ASP A 29 -23.51 -2.33 -9.94
CA ASP A 29 -24.56 -2.67 -8.96
C ASP A 29 -24.16 -3.79 -7.99
N GLU A 30 -23.25 -4.67 -8.40
CA GLU A 30 -22.79 -5.83 -7.61
C GLU A 30 -21.55 -5.56 -6.77
N VAL A 31 -20.94 -4.38 -6.87
CA VAL A 31 -19.65 -4.06 -6.21
C VAL A 31 -19.81 -2.89 -5.26
N ALA A 32 -19.83 -3.20 -3.98
CA ALA A 32 -19.84 -2.19 -2.92
C ALA A 32 -18.51 -2.18 -2.13
N GLY A 33 -18.09 -0.97 -1.73
CA GLY A 33 -17.06 -0.81 -0.72
C GLY A 33 -17.56 -1.20 0.68
N PRO A 34 -16.72 -1.09 1.71
CA PRO A 34 -17.16 -1.29 3.08
C PRO A 34 -18.32 -0.37 3.48
N PRO A 35 -19.17 -0.77 4.44
CA PRO A 35 -20.26 0.08 4.93
C PRO A 35 -19.76 1.44 5.40
N ILE A 36 -20.50 2.51 5.08
CA ILE A 36 -20.09 3.90 5.36
C ILE A 36 -19.79 4.16 6.84
N ARG A 37 -20.46 3.45 7.77
CA ARG A 37 -20.17 3.52 9.21
C ARG A 37 -18.72 3.13 9.55
N ARG A 38 -18.12 2.22 8.79
CA ARG A 38 -16.70 1.84 8.95
C ARG A 38 -15.78 2.92 8.38
N PHE A 39 -16.16 3.54 7.28
CA PHE A 39 -15.43 4.68 6.72
C PHE A 39 -15.36 5.84 7.71
N VAL A 40 -16.48 6.16 8.39
CA VAL A 40 -16.48 7.16 9.48
C VAL A 40 -15.56 6.71 10.63
N GLY A 41 -15.46 5.41 10.90
CA GLY A 41 -14.55 4.85 11.90
C GLY A 41 -13.05 5.11 11.60
N GLU A 42 -12.69 5.37 10.35
CA GLU A 42 -11.30 5.75 9.99
C GLU A 42 -10.87 7.09 10.60
N LEU A 43 -11.82 7.97 10.95
CA LEU A 43 -11.53 9.22 11.66
C LEU A 43 -10.87 9.00 13.04
N ALA A 44 -10.94 7.78 13.59
CA ALA A 44 -10.21 7.41 14.81
C ALA A 44 -8.68 7.62 14.70
N VAL A 45 -8.16 7.74 13.46
CA VAL A 45 -6.76 8.12 13.22
C VAL A 45 -6.40 9.48 13.82
N LEU A 46 -7.37 10.39 13.97
CA LEU A 46 -7.15 11.71 14.57
C LEU A 46 -6.80 11.64 16.07
N ALA A 47 -7.25 10.59 16.76
CA ALA A 47 -6.93 10.34 18.17
C ALA A 47 -5.59 9.58 18.37
N GLU A 48 -4.93 9.15 17.29
CA GLU A 48 -3.72 8.32 17.36
C GLU A 48 -2.54 8.99 18.09
N PRO A 49 -2.24 10.29 17.90
CA PRO A 49 -1.15 10.93 18.62
C PRO A 49 -1.25 10.77 20.15
N PHE A 50 -2.46 10.87 20.67
CA PHE A 50 -2.73 10.70 22.12
C PHE A 50 -2.58 9.24 22.58
N ARG A 51 -3.03 8.29 21.76
CA ARG A 51 -2.93 6.85 22.05
C ARG A 51 -1.48 6.36 22.09
N ARG A 52 -0.58 6.96 21.29
CA ARG A 52 0.86 6.62 21.27
C ARG A 52 1.58 6.97 22.56
N ILE A 53 1.16 8.04 23.25
CA ILE A 53 1.78 8.47 24.51
C ILE A 53 1.58 7.42 25.59
N VAL A 54 0.45 6.73 25.59
CA VAL A 54 0.07 5.75 26.62
C VAL A 54 0.62 4.34 26.35
N ARG A 55 0.98 4.05 25.09
CA ARG A 55 1.41 2.70 24.67
C ARG A 55 2.92 2.53 24.78
N LYS A 56 3.40 2.07 25.92
CA LYS A 56 4.74 1.52 26.05
C LYS A 56 4.74 0.10 25.50
N HIS A 57 5.54 -0.16 24.50
CA HIS A 57 5.76 -1.50 23.98
C HIS A 57 7.27 -1.72 23.90
N ASP A 58 7.76 -2.69 24.64
CA ASP A 58 9.14 -3.13 24.51
C ASP A 58 9.32 -3.79 23.14
N ALA A 59 10.37 -3.41 22.44
CA ALA A 59 10.73 -4.05 21.18
C ALA A 59 11.46 -5.36 21.54
N VAL A 60 10.89 -6.48 21.11
CA VAL A 60 11.62 -7.74 21.09
C VAL A 60 12.63 -7.65 19.94
N ALA A 61 13.90 -7.95 20.22
CA ALA A 61 14.92 -7.96 19.19
C ALA A 61 14.62 -9.04 18.15
N ALA A 62 14.79 -8.71 16.88
CA ALA A 62 14.64 -9.64 15.77
C ALA A 62 15.71 -10.75 15.86
N ALA A 63 15.31 -11.99 15.61
CA ALA A 63 16.22 -13.12 15.52
C ALA A 63 17.21 -12.96 14.36
N ARG A 64 16.75 -12.39 13.25
CA ARG A 64 17.55 -12.05 12.07
C ARG A 64 17.17 -10.66 11.56
N PRO A 65 18.04 -9.64 11.70
CA PRO A 65 17.84 -8.35 11.07
C PRO A 65 17.63 -8.48 9.54
N ARG A 66 16.65 -7.74 8.99
CA ARG A 66 16.31 -7.75 7.57
C ARG A 66 16.27 -6.34 7.00
N THR A 67 16.53 -6.22 5.71
CA THR A 67 16.25 -4.99 4.97
C THR A 67 14.79 -4.97 4.56
N VAL A 68 14.06 -3.93 4.98
CA VAL A 68 12.61 -3.78 4.76
C VAL A 68 12.34 -2.47 4.01
N MET A 69 11.60 -2.55 2.89
CA MET A 69 11.10 -1.36 2.19
C MET A 69 9.61 -1.16 2.49
N LEU A 70 9.26 0.03 3.03
CA LEU A 70 7.88 0.42 3.32
C LEU A 70 7.30 1.22 2.16
N LEU A 71 6.17 0.75 1.61
CA LEU A 71 5.44 1.38 0.50
C LEU A 71 4.11 1.95 1.02
N PRO A 72 3.90 3.28 0.93
CA PRO A 72 2.73 3.95 1.51
C PRO A 72 1.47 3.74 0.67
N GLY A 73 0.30 3.92 1.31
CA GLY A 73 -1.01 3.90 0.65
C GLY A 73 -1.26 5.13 -0.23
N PHE A 74 -2.33 5.05 -1.04
CA PHE A 74 -2.77 6.15 -1.90
C PHE A 74 -3.05 7.44 -1.11
N ALA A 75 -2.72 8.58 -1.69
CA ALA A 75 -2.85 9.92 -1.13
C ALA A 75 -2.16 10.10 0.24
N THR A 76 -1.12 9.29 0.52
CA THR A 76 -0.35 9.40 1.76
C THR A 76 1.13 9.66 1.52
N HIS A 77 1.75 10.34 2.50
CA HIS A 77 3.20 10.51 2.54
C HIS A 77 3.84 9.40 3.39
N PRO A 78 5.07 8.93 3.10
CA PRO A 78 5.76 7.90 3.88
C PRO A 78 5.86 8.18 5.38
N VAL A 79 5.75 9.45 5.78
CA VAL A 79 5.73 9.85 7.21
C VAL A 79 4.60 9.16 8.00
N ARG A 80 3.52 8.76 7.33
CA ARG A 80 2.40 8.03 7.97
C ARG A 80 2.84 6.66 8.50
N MET A 81 3.81 6.02 7.85
CA MET A 81 4.38 4.74 8.28
C MET A 81 5.59 4.91 9.22
N ARG A 82 5.93 6.16 9.63
CA ARG A 82 7.11 6.42 10.47
C ARG A 82 7.06 5.71 11.83
N TYR A 83 5.87 5.53 12.40
CA TYR A 83 5.75 4.82 13.67
C TYR A 83 6.08 3.33 13.50
N MET A 84 5.53 2.68 12.49
CA MET A 84 5.92 1.31 12.12
C MET A 84 7.42 1.22 11.86
N ALA A 85 7.98 2.11 11.01
CA ALA A 85 9.41 2.13 10.71
C ALA A 85 10.26 2.13 11.99
N ARG A 86 9.99 3.03 12.94
CA ARG A 86 10.69 3.09 14.22
C ARG A 86 10.57 1.83 15.07
N ARG A 87 9.42 1.14 15.00
CA ARG A 87 9.21 -0.11 15.72
C ARG A 87 10.02 -1.26 15.11
N LEU A 88 10.08 -1.34 13.79
CA LEU A 88 10.91 -2.30 13.08
C LEU A 88 12.40 -2.01 13.28
N GLU A 89 12.81 -0.74 13.23
CA GLU A 89 14.20 -0.32 13.54
C GLU A 89 14.60 -0.64 14.98
N ALA A 90 13.70 -0.44 15.94
CA ALA A 90 13.93 -0.79 17.35
C ALA A 90 14.06 -2.31 17.57
N ALA A 91 13.50 -3.14 16.70
CA ALA A 91 13.71 -4.58 16.67
C ALA A 91 15.02 -5.00 15.97
N GLY A 92 15.74 -4.06 15.34
CA GLY A 92 17.02 -4.30 14.67
C GLY A 92 16.98 -4.38 13.15
N HIS A 93 15.80 -4.23 12.51
CA HIS A 93 15.70 -4.25 11.06
C HIS A 93 16.20 -2.95 10.43
N THR A 94 16.71 -3.03 9.20
CA THR A 94 17.06 -1.87 8.38
C THR A 94 15.85 -1.40 7.58
N VAL A 95 15.21 -0.29 7.96
CA VAL A 95 13.99 0.18 7.30
C VAL A 95 14.27 1.27 6.29
N LYS A 96 13.77 1.10 5.08
CA LYS A 96 13.88 2.04 3.97
C LYS A 96 12.50 2.50 3.51
N ARG A 97 12.42 3.75 3.06
CA ARG A 97 11.22 4.30 2.43
C ARG A 97 11.26 4.03 0.93
N TRP A 98 10.10 4.04 0.29
CA TRP A 98 9.96 3.82 -1.15
C TRP A 98 10.66 4.87 -2.05
N GLY A 99 11.00 6.05 -1.50
CA GLY A 99 11.85 7.04 -2.19
C GLY A 99 11.13 8.06 -3.08
N MET A 100 9.78 8.03 -3.19
CA MET A 100 9.05 8.86 -4.16
C MET A 100 8.11 9.93 -3.54
N GLY A 101 8.22 10.18 -2.23
CA GLY A 101 7.38 11.20 -1.57
C GLY A 101 5.91 10.77 -1.43
N PHE A 102 4.96 11.66 -1.77
CA PHE A 102 3.53 11.34 -1.74
C PHE A 102 3.17 10.27 -2.77
N ASN A 103 2.35 9.30 -2.38
CA ASN A 103 1.78 8.32 -3.29
C ASN A 103 0.48 8.86 -3.90
N LEU A 104 0.57 9.52 -5.03
CA LEU A 104 -0.57 10.08 -5.75
C LEU A 104 -1.17 9.13 -6.81
N GLY A 105 -0.87 7.84 -6.70
CA GLY A 105 -1.36 6.83 -7.62
C GLY A 105 -0.31 6.36 -8.63
N VAL A 106 -0.76 5.55 -9.57
CA VAL A 106 0.10 4.97 -10.60
C VAL A 106 0.38 6.00 -11.69
N GLN A 107 1.65 6.16 -12.05
CA GLN A 107 2.14 6.92 -13.21
C GLN A 107 2.93 5.97 -14.11
N VAL A 108 3.18 6.38 -15.35
CA VAL A 108 3.86 5.55 -16.36
C VAL A 108 5.23 5.05 -15.89
N ASP A 109 6.00 5.91 -15.19
CA ASP A 109 7.35 5.63 -14.69
C ASP A 109 7.39 5.02 -13.27
N THR A 110 6.23 4.87 -12.61
CA THR A 110 6.17 4.48 -11.20
C THR A 110 6.89 3.15 -10.92
N LEU A 111 6.60 2.13 -11.72
CA LEU A 111 7.20 0.81 -11.48
C LEU A 111 8.69 0.77 -11.82
N GLU A 112 9.11 1.44 -12.88
CA GLU A 112 10.52 1.54 -13.26
C GLU A 112 11.34 2.16 -12.11
N ARG A 113 10.93 3.31 -11.61
CA ARG A 113 11.58 3.98 -10.47
C ARG A 113 11.61 3.14 -9.20
N LEU A 114 10.55 2.36 -8.97
CA LEU A 114 10.50 1.46 -7.82
C LEU A 114 11.40 0.23 -8.01
N GLN A 115 11.54 -0.29 -9.25
CA GLN A 115 12.48 -1.36 -9.57
C GLN A 115 13.92 -0.88 -9.33
N ASP A 116 14.32 0.27 -9.88
CA ASP A 116 15.64 0.86 -9.66
C ASP A 116 15.95 1.05 -8.18
N ARG A 117 14.93 1.48 -7.42
CA ARG A 117 15.04 1.64 -5.97
C ARG A 117 15.23 0.31 -5.26
N LEU A 118 14.50 -0.73 -5.65
CA LEU A 118 14.61 -2.08 -5.09
C LEU A 118 15.98 -2.68 -5.41
N ASP A 119 16.41 -2.61 -6.68
CA ASP A 119 17.68 -3.13 -7.16
C ASP A 119 18.84 -2.48 -6.36
N THR A 120 18.83 -1.14 -6.25
CA THR A 120 19.81 -0.40 -5.42
C THR A 120 19.84 -0.84 -3.96
N LEU A 121 18.68 -1.18 -3.38
CA LEU A 121 18.62 -1.62 -1.98
C LEU A 121 19.16 -3.05 -1.83
N ALA A 122 18.77 -3.98 -2.69
CA ALA A 122 19.22 -5.36 -2.67
C ALA A 122 20.75 -5.44 -2.85
N GLU A 123 21.29 -4.72 -3.84
CA GLU A 123 22.74 -4.66 -4.10
C GLU A 123 23.50 -4.05 -2.92
N ARG A 124 23.03 -2.92 -2.38
CA ARG A 124 23.70 -2.22 -1.25
C ARG A 124 23.78 -3.07 0.01
N HIS A 125 22.74 -3.85 0.28
CA HIS A 125 22.66 -4.65 1.50
C HIS A 125 23.10 -6.11 1.30
N GLY A 126 23.31 -6.54 0.05
CA GLY A 126 23.75 -7.90 -0.31
C GLY A 126 22.72 -8.98 0.03
N GLU A 127 21.44 -8.60 0.15
CA GLU A 127 20.34 -9.50 0.48
C GLU A 127 19.03 -9.09 -0.20
N PRO A 128 18.11 -10.01 -0.50
CA PRO A 128 16.77 -9.68 -0.95
C PRO A 128 16.00 -8.88 0.11
N VAL A 129 15.19 -7.93 -0.34
CA VAL A 129 14.45 -6.97 0.48
C VAL A 129 13.06 -7.50 0.83
N VAL A 130 12.60 -7.32 2.07
CA VAL A 130 11.20 -7.56 2.41
C VAL A 130 10.37 -6.33 2.05
N LEU A 131 9.31 -6.53 1.27
CA LEU A 131 8.41 -5.47 0.86
C LEU A 131 7.18 -5.45 1.76
N VAL A 132 6.98 -4.34 2.49
CA VAL A 132 5.78 -4.14 3.33
C VAL A 132 4.97 -3.00 2.73
N GLY A 133 3.86 -3.35 2.09
CA GLY A 133 3.03 -2.40 1.36
C GLY A 133 1.65 -2.19 2.00
N TRP A 134 1.31 -0.93 2.26
CA TRP A 134 0.00 -0.56 2.78
C TRP A 134 -0.92 -0.08 1.65
N SER A 135 -2.15 -0.66 1.54
CA SER A 135 -3.14 -0.27 0.55
C SER A 135 -2.57 -0.33 -0.88
N LEU A 136 -2.60 0.75 -1.65
CA LEU A 136 -1.97 0.83 -2.97
C LEU A 136 -0.48 0.45 -2.94
N GLY A 137 0.23 0.75 -1.85
CA GLY A 137 1.63 0.35 -1.70
C GLY A 137 1.84 -1.16 -1.72
N GLY A 138 0.84 -1.95 -1.27
CA GLY A 138 0.91 -3.40 -1.37
C GLY A 138 0.71 -3.92 -2.79
N LEU A 139 -0.03 -3.21 -3.65
CA LEU A 139 -0.10 -3.53 -5.08
C LEU A 139 1.26 -3.31 -5.74
N PHE A 140 1.94 -2.21 -5.43
CA PHE A 140 3.31 -1.99 -5.90
C PHE A 140 4.28 -3.05 -5.40
N ALA A 141 4.19 -3.46 -4.12
CA ALA A 141 5.02 -4.52 -3.57
C ALA A 141 4.85 -5.84 -4.34
N ARG A 142 3.61 -6.21 -4.66
CA ARG A 142 3.30 -7.42 -5.45
C ARG A 142 3.87 -7.32 -6.87
N GLU A 143 3.70 -6.17 -7.54
CA GLU A 143 4.22 -5.98 -8.90
C GLU A 143 5.75 -5.96 -8.95
N LEU A 144 6.42 -5.38 -7.96
CA LEU A 144 7.87 -5.45 -7.81
C LEU A 144 8.36 -6.88 -7.67
N ALA A 145 7.71 -7.66 -6.81
CA ALA A 145 8.08 -9.06 -6.58
C ALA A 145 7.84 -9.97 -7.81
N LYS A 146 6.90 -9.63 -8.68
CA LYS A 146 6.72 -10.31 -9.96
C LYS A 146 7.81 -9.98 -10.97
N ARG A 147 8.31 -8.75 -10.95
CA ARG A 147 9.28 -8.21 -11.93
C ARG A 147 10.73 -8.42 -11.51
N ARG A 148 10.99 -8.50 -10.21
CA ARG A 148 12.32 -8.66 -9.59
C ARG A 148 12.27 -9.67 -8.44
N PRO A 149 11.83 -10.92 -8.68
CA PRO A 149 11.69 -11.91 -7.61
C PRO A 149 13.01 -12.21 -6.90
N GLU A 150 14.14 -12.11 -7.61
CA GLU A 150 15.48 -12.33 -7.07
C GLU A 150 15.90 -11.30 -6.02
N HIS A 151 15.30 -10.09 -6.04
CA HIS A 151 15.56 -9.01 -5.10
C HIS A 151 14.54 -8.92 -3.97
N VAL A 152 13.54 -9.81 -3.93
CA VAL A 152 12.46 -9.78 -2.93
C VAL A 152 12.44 -11.04 -2.10
N ALA A 153 12.67 -10.93 -0.79
CA ALA A 153 12.60 -12.05 0.14
C ALA A 153 11.16 -12.46 0.47
N LYS A 154 10.29 -11.48 0.68
CA LYS A 154 8.87 -11.68 1.05
C LYS A 154 8.05 -10.43 0.74
N VAL A 155 6.78 -10.61 0.42
CA VAL A 155 5.79 -9.54 0.31
C VAL A 155 4.80 -9.62 1.45
N ILE A 156 4.62 -8.52 2.19
CA ILE A 156 3.58 -8.35 3.21
C ILE A 156 2.66 -7.22 2.76
N THR A 157 1.42 -7.55 2.42
CA THR A 157 0.39 -6.55 2.07
C THR A 157 -0.46 -6.23 3.28
N MET A 158 -0.85 -4.96 3.43
CA MET A 158 -1.67 -4.49 4.55
C MET A 158 -2.90 -3.74 4.00
N GLY A 159 -4.08 -4.35 4.05
CA GLY A 159 -5.32 -3.77 3.53
C GLY A 159 -5.26 -3.43 2.03
N SER A 160 -4.54 -4.20 1.23
CA SER A 160 -4.30 -3.92 -0.19
C SER A 160 -5.33 -4.59 -1.07
N PRO A 161 -6.00 -3.89 -2.01
CA PRO A 161 -7.07 -4.44 -2.84
C PRO A 161 -6.54 -5.19 -4.06
N PHE A 162 -5.85 -6.32 -3.87
CA PHE A 162 -5.25 -7.10 -4.95
C PHE A 162 -6.19 -8.18 -5.54
N SER A 163 -7.36 -8.37 -4.95
CA SER A 163 -8.34 -9.40 -5.35
C SER A 163 -9.74 -8.82 -5.52
N TYR A 164 -10.68 -9.64 -5.98
CA TYR A 164 -12.08 -9.32 -6.17
C TYR A 164 -12.26 -8.17 -7.18
N SER A 165 -12.78 -7.01 -6.78
CA SER A 165 -13.00 -5.87 -7.68
C SER A 165 -12.16 -4.67 -7.26
N PRO A 166 -11.47 -4.01 -8.20
CA PRO A 166 -10.75 -2.77 -7.94
C PRO A 166 -11.64 -1.64 -7.39
N ARG A 167 -12.96 -1.65 -7.68
CA ARG A 167 -13.94 -0.68 -7.15
C ARG A 167 -14.49 -1.04 -5.77
N ALA A 168 -14.16 -2.21 -5.22
CA ALA A 168 -14.63 -2.62 -3.88
C ALA A 168 -13.90 -1.85 -2.77
N ASN A 169 -13.86 -0.51 -2.87
CA ASN A 169 -13.28 0.38 -1.89
C ASN A 169 -14.00 1.74 -1.91
N ASN A 170 -13.90 2.48 -0.81
CA ASN A 170 -14.58 3.77 -0.64
C ASN A 170 -13.81 4.97 -1.21
N VAL A 171 -12.64 4.76 -1.81
CA VAL A 171 -11.77 5.85 -2.31
C VAL A 171 -11.52 5.81 -3.82
N TRP A 172 -12.13 4.88 -4.56
CA TRP A 172 -11.89 4.74 -6.00
C TRP A 172 -12.27 6.00 -6.81
N ARG A 173 -13.32 6.74 -6.39
CA ARG A 173 -13.69 8.02 -7.01
C ARG A 173 -12.62 9.10 -6.81
N ALA A 174 -12.06 9.18 -5.60
CA ALA A 174 -10.95 10.08 -5.33
C ALA A 174 -9.70 9.67 -6.12
N TYR A 175 -9.45 8.38 -6.28
CA TYR A 175 -8.38 7.86 -7.12
C TYR A 175 -8.55 8.31 -8.56
N HIS A 176 -9.72 8.12 -9.18
CA HIS A 176 -10.02 8.56 -10.55
C HIS A 176 -9.80 10.06 -10.73
N PHE A 177 -10.28 10.86 -9.76
CA PHE A 177 -10.11 12.32 -9.81
C PHE A 177 -8.64 12.74 -9.73
N ILE A 178 -7.87 12.15 -8.84
CA ILE A 178 -6.46 12.53 -8.60
C ILE A 178 -5.56 12.04 -9.75
N THR A 179 -5.74 10.79 -10.18
CA THR A 179 -4.88 10.18 -11.21
C THR A 179 -5.30 10.56 -12.63
N GLY A 180 -6.61 10.74 -12.88
CA GLY A 180 -7.16 11.00 -14.20
C GLY A 180 -7.35 9.75 -15.07
N HIS A 181 -7.27 8.55 -14.48
CA HIS A 181 -7.56 7.27 -15.10
C HIS A 181 -8.40 6.38 -14.18
N ARG A 182 -9.02 5.36 -14.74
CA ARG A 182 -9.79 4.38 -13.99
C ARG A 182 -8.88 3.46 -13.18
N VAL A 183 -9.40 2.97 -12.07
CA VAL A 183 -8.66 2.01 -11.21
C VAL A 183 -8.48 0.65 -11.90
N GLU A 184 -9.36 0.32 -12.86
CA GLU A 184 -9.27 -0.89 -13.70
C GLU A 184 -8.30 -0.74 -14.89
N GLU A 185 -8.01 0.50 -15.29
CA GLU A 185 -7.21 0.82 -16.47
C GLU A 185 -6.01 1.70 -16.07
N PRO A 186 -5.11 1.21 -15.22
CA PRO A 186 -3.90 1.95 -14.89
C PRO A 186 -3.01 2.09 -16.14
N PRO A 187 -2.15 3.14 -16.20
CA PRO A 187 -1.28 3.39 -17.36
C PRO A 187 -0.17 2.34 -17.55
N ILE A 188 -0.16 1.31 -16.74
CA ILE A 188 0.79 0.18 -16.78
C ILE A 188 0.02 -1.14 -16.76
N ALA A 189 0.49 -2.12 -17.53
CA ALA A 189 -0.11 -3.45 -17.53
C ALA A 189 0.21 -4.17 -16.19
N VAL A 190 -0.83 -4.54 -15.45
CA VAL A 190 -0.75 -5.26 -14.17
C VAL A 190 -1.82 -6.33 -14.08
N GLU A 191 -1.49 -7.45 -13.45
CA GLU A 191 -2.44 -8.49 -13.04
C GLU A 191 -2.48 -8.51 -11.52
N LEU A 192 -3.45 -7.82 -10.92
CA LEU A 192 -3.48 -7.59 -9.46
C LEU A 192 -3.58 -8.89 -8.65
N SER A 193 -4.40 -9.84 -9.11
CA SER A 193 -4.68 -11.11 -8.43
C SER A 193 -3.53 -12.12 -8.53
N GLY A 194 -2.77 -12.10 -9.62
CA GLY A 194 -1.64 -13.02 -9.84
C GLY A 194 -0.67 -13.03 -8.66
N LYS A 195 -0.45 -14.21 -8.05
CA LYS A 195 0.47 -14.35 -6.92
C LYS A 195 1.92 -14.10 -7.37
N PRO A 196 2.70 -13.27 -6.66
CA PRO A 196 4.14 -13.19 -6.87
C PRO A 196 4.83 -14.54 -6.66
N PRO A 197 5.95 -14.82 -7.35
CA PRO A 197 6.70 -16.10 -7.19
C PRO A 197 7.50 -16.19 -5.88
N VAL A 198 7.30 -15.24 -4.97
CA VAL A 198 7.90 -15.21 -3.63
C VAL A 198 6.82 -15.37 -2.56
N GLU A 199 7.22 -15.67 -1.33
CA GLU A 199 6.27 -15.77 -0.22
C GLU A 199 5.50 -14.45 -0.05
N THR A 200 4.16 -14.57 -0.03
CA THR A 200 3.24 -13.43 0.00
C THR A 200 2.22 -13.61 1.12
N VAL A 201 2.20 -12.66 2.05
CA VAL A 201 1.31 -12.64 3.21
C VAL A 201 0.35 -11.47 3.13
N ALA A 202 -0.95 -11.72 3.30
CA ALA A 202 -1.99 -10.70 3.28
C ALA A 202 -2.50 -10.38 4.69
N LEU A 203 -2.20 -9.20 5.20
CA LEU A 203 -2.83 -8.66 6.41
C LEU A 203 -4.10 -7.93 6.02
N TRP A 204 -5.23 -8.35 6.58
CA TRP A 204 -6.53 -7.76 6.29
C TRP A 204 -7.34 -7.54 7.57
N SER A 205 -8.40 -6.75 7.50
CA SER A 205 -9.25 -6.47 8.67
C SER A 205 -10.73 -6.44 8.31
N PRO A 206 -11.59 -7.12 9.09
CA PRO A 206 -13.04 -6.97 8.95
C PRO A 206 -13.52 -5.56 9.37
N ARG A 207 -12.66 -4.74 9.99
CA ARG A 207 -12.96 -3.37 10.41
C ARG A 207 -12.44 -2.32 9.45
N ASP A 208 -11.80 -2.73 8.36
CA ASP A 208 -11.35 -1.83 7.29
C ASP A 208 -12.55 -1.05 6.73
N GLY A 209 -12.46 0.28 6.78
CA GLY A 209 -13.49 1.20 6.29
C GLY A 209 -13.24 1.71 4.88
N ILE A 210 -12.09 1.39 4.29
CA ILE A 210 -11.69 1.86 2.96
C ILE A 210 -11.73 0.73 1.94
N VAL A 211 -11.04 -0.38 2.19
CA VAL A 211 -10.94 -1.53 1.28
C VAL A 211 -11.84 -2.66 1.75
N HIS A 212 -12.59 -3.25 0.83
CA HIS A 212 -13.46 -4.38 1.17
C HIS A 212 -12.60 -5.59 1.64
N PRO A 213 -12.97 -6.29 2.72
CA PRO A 213 -12.19 -7.40 3.26
C PRO A 213 -11.85 -8.50 2.24
N ARG A 214 -12.76 -8.84 1.32
CA ARG A 214 -12.49 -9.81 0.24
C ARG A 214 -11.33 -9.38 -0.64
N SER A 215 -11.26 -8.08 -0.97
CA SER A 215 -10.21 -7.55 -1.84
C SER A 215 -8.83 -7.57 -1.19
N ALA A 216 -8.77 -7.38 0.14
CA ALA A 216 -7.52 -7.36 0.87
C ALA A 216 -7.08 -8.74 1.38
N ARG A 217 -8.05 -9.64 1.62
CA ARG A 217 -7.80 -11.01 2.03
C ARG A 217 -7.25 -11.86 0.90
N GLY A 218 -7.77 -11.65 -0.31
CA GLY A 218 -7.47 -12.49 -1.48
C GLY A 218 -8.12 -13.87 -1.43
N ALA A 219 -8.14 -14.54 -2.57
CA ALA A 219 -8.54 -15.92 -2.73
C ALA A 219 -7.37 -16.89 -2.46
N ALA A 220 -7.67 -18.17 -2.32
CA ALA A 220 -6.64 -19.22 -2.32
C ALA A 220 -5.87 -19.18 -3.68
N GLY A 221 -4.55 -19.30 -3.61
CA GLY A 221 -3.70 -19.19 -4.80
C GLY A 221 -3.24 -17.76 -5.17
N GLU A 222 -3.83 -16.73 -4.58
CA GLU A 222 -3.37 -15.34 -4.77
C GLU A 222 -2.36 -14.89 -3.71
N ARG A 223 -2.17 -15.68 -2.67
CA ARG A 223 -1.26 -15.48 -1.54
C ARG A 223 -0.88 -16.83 -0.91
N ASP A 224 0.16 -16.87 -0.12
CA ASP A 224 0.52 -18.06 0.66
C ASP A 224 -0.22 -18.11 2.01
N ARG A 225 -0.26 -16.98 2.72
CA ARG A 225 -0.93 -16.86 4.02
C ARG A 225 -1.78 -15.61 4.13
N GLU A 226 -2.76 -15.64 5.03
CA GLU A 226 -3.56 -14.49 5.43
C GLU A 226 -3.59 -14.33 6.94
N ILE A 227 -3.62 -13.10 7.40
CA ILE A 227 -3.73 -12.77 8.83
C ILE A 227 -4.83 -11.74 9.01
N ALA A 228 -5.88 -12.13 9.76
CA ALA A 228 -6.96 -11.23 10.11
C ALA A 228 -6.57 -10.37 11.33
N LEU A 229 -6.71 -9.05 11.19
CA LEU A 229 -6.45 -8.07 12.25
C LEU A 229 -7.74 -7.32 12.61
N ARG A 230 -7.73 -6.62 13.73
CA ARG A 230 -8.89 -5.81 14.18
C ARG A 230 -8.62 -4.31 14.16
N CYS A 231 -7.75 -3.85 13.27
CA CYS A 231 -7.48 -2.43 13.07
C CYS A 231 -8.39 -1.82 11.98
N THR A 232 -8.47 -0.50 11.92
CA THR A 232 -9.04 0.23 10.78
C THR A 232 -8.05 0.23 9.61
N HIS A 233 -8.46 0.68 8.42
CA HIS A 233 -7.55 0.79 7.27
C HIS A 233 -6.36 1.70 7.57
N MET A 234 -6.63 2.89 8.13
CA MET A 234 -5.57 3.80 8.56
C MET A 234 -4.72 3.21 9.68
N GLY A 235 -5.31 2.32 10.48
CA GLY A 235 -4.67 1.61 11.59
C GLY A 235 -3.51 0.72 11.16
N PHE A 236 -3.53 0.13 9.98
CA PHE A 236 -2.43 -0.73 9.52
C PHE A 236 -1.04 -0.09 9.67
N ALA A 237 -0.94 1.21 9.51
CA ALA A 237 0.33 1.93 9.58
C ALA A 237 0.86 2.14 11.02
N TYR A 238 0.04 1.94 12.06
CA TYR A 238 0.42 2.29 13.44
C TYR A 238 -0.19 1.41 14.55
N ASP A 239 -1.13 0.54 14.21
CA ASP A 239 -1.74 -0.34 15.21
C ASP A 239 -0.73 -1.37 15.72
N PRO A 240 -0.64 -1.60 17.06
CA PRO A 240 0.27 -2.57 17.62
C PRO A 240 0.11 -3.99 17.09
N GLN A 241 -1.14 -4.42 16.80
CA GLN A 241 -1.39 -5.74 16.25
C GLN A 241 -0.83 -5.87 14.82
N ALA A 242 -0.97 -4.81 14.01
CA ALA A 242 -0.41 -4.79 12.65
C ALA A 242 1.12 -4.82 12.68
N ILE A 243 1.73 -4.01 13.55
CA ILE A 243 3.19 -3.99 13.71
C ILE A 243 3.72 -5.33 14.24
N ALA A 244 3.05 -5.92 15.24
CA ALA A 244 3.42 -7.23 15.76
C ALA A 244 3.26 -8.35 14.73
N ALA A 245 2.25 -8.26 13.85
CA ALA A 245 2.09 -9.19 12.74
C ALA A 245 3.24 -9.06 11.74
N VAL A 246 3.61 -7.83 11.35
CA VAL A 246 4.75 -7.59 10.44
C VAL A 246 6.05 -8.11 11.07
N LEU A 247 6.32 -7.84 12.36
CA LEU A 247 7.51 -8.32 13.04
C LEU A 247 7.60 -9.86 13.03
N ARG A 248 6.50 -10.55 13.35
CA ARG A 248 6.47 -12.03 13.28
C ARG A 248 6.78 -12.55 11.88
N GLU A 249 6.21 -11.90 10.85
CA GLU A 249 6.46 -12.28 9.46
C GLU A 249 7.91 -12.02 9.01
N LEU A 250 8.61 -11.09 9.65
CA LEU A 250 10.04 -10.86 9.43
C LEU A 250 10.93 -11.89 10.13
N ASP A 251 10.50 -12.40 11.28
CA ASP A 251 11.23 -13.44 12.02
C ASP A 251 11.03 -14.85 11.41
N ASP A 252 9.94 -15.07 10.67
CA ASP A 252 9.59 -16.34 9.99
C ASP A 252 10.29 -16.50 8.62
N LEU A 253 11.39 -15.78 8.35
CA LEU A 253 12.17 -15.82 7.11
C LEU A 253 13.49 -16.57 7.26
#